data_2e9e77fc09b32ee15fd5ff9e349e7012
#
_entry.id   2e9e77fc09b32ee15fd5ff9e349e7012
#
_cell.length_a   1.000
_cell.length_b   1.000
_cell.length_c   1.000
_cell.angle_alpha   90.00
_cell.angle_beta   90.00
_cell.angle_gamma   90.00
#
_symmetry.space_group_name_H-M   'P 1'
#
loop_
_entity.id
_entity.type
_entity.pdbx_description
1 polymer ?
#
loop_
_entity_poly.entity_id
_entity_poly.type
_entity_poly.pdbx_seq_one_letter_code
_entity_poly.pdbx_strand_id
1 'polypeptide(L)'
;VPILEQVGAREILDSRGNPTVEVEVVLTDGTFARAAVPSGASTGEHEAVELRDGGARYGGKGVTKAVNAVLDEIAPAIIGESADDQRLIDQALLDLDGTPDKSRLGANAILGVSLAVAKAAADSAGLALFRYLGGPNAHILPVPMMNILNGGAHADTGVDVQEFMVAPIGAPSFKESLRWGTEVYHSLKSVLKKQGLATGLGDEGGFAPDVAGTRAALDLISTAIEATGLKLGSDVALALDVAATEFYSAADGYSFEKEKRTAEQMGAFYAELLDAYPLVSIEDPLSEDDWDGWVALTSAIGDRVQLVGDDLFVTNPERLEEGIERGAANALLVKVNQIGTLTETLDAVTLAHSSGYKTMMSHRSGETEDTTIADLAVAVGSGQIKTGAPARSERVAKYNQLLRIEETLGDAARFAGDLAFPRFSIEPSN
;
A
#
# COMPACT_ATOMS: atom_id res chain seq x y z
N VAL A 1 -1.31 33.77 -4.07
CA VAL A 1 -0.35 32.66 -4.12
C VAL A 1 -0.03 32.27 -2.69
N PRO A 2 -0.27 31.03 -2.28
CA PRO A 2 0.01 30.55 -0.92
C PRO A 2 1.52 30.34 -0.75
N ILE A 3 2.16 31.16 0.08
CA ILE A 3 3.61 31.12 0.33
C ILE A 3 3.87 30.37 1.65
N LEU A 4 4.89 29.52 1.68
CA LEU A 4 5.35 28.86 2.88
C LEU A 4 5.94 29.87 3.87
N GLU A 5 5.33 30.01 5.04
CA GLU A 5 5.74 30.94 6.11
C GLU A 5 6.48 30.23 7.23
N GLN A 6 5.98 29.05 7.63
CA GLN A 6 6.61 28.25 8.68
C GLN A 6 6.59 26.76 8.31
N VAL A 7 7.64 26.07 8.69
CA VAL A 7 7.76 24.61 8.58
C VAL A 7 8.24 24.09 9.93
N GLY A 8 7.45 23.22 10.55
CA GLY A 8 7.75 22.56 11.82
C GLY A 8 7.78 21.05 11.67
N ALA A 9 8.47 20.38 12.57
CA ALA A 9 8.49 18.93 12.62
C ALA A 9 8.60 18.44 14.06
N ARG A 10 8.09 17.23 14.29
CA ARG A 10 8.21 16.53 15.56
C ARG A 10 8.29 15.02 15.38
N GLU A 11 8.78 14.38 16.42
CA GLU A 11 8.70 12.94 16.57
C GLU A 11 7.34 12.58 17.18
N ILE A 12 6.59 11.66 16.53
CA ILE A 12 5.37 11.06 17.04
C ILE A 12 5.53 9.54 17.08
N LEU A 13 4.55 8.79 17.58
CA LEU A 13 4.55 7.33 17.57
C LEU A 13 3.66 6.79 16.45
N ASP A 14 4.13 5.76 15.79
CA ASP A 14 3.34 4.96 14.85
C ASP A 14 2.49 3.89 15.57
N SER A 15 1.73 3.12 14.82
CA SER A 15 0.83 2.05 15.32
C SER A 15 1.55 0.90 16.02
N ARG A 16 2.87 0.79 15.86
CA ARG A 16 3.72 -0.20 16.56
C ARG A 16 4.42 0.38 17.79
N GLY A 17 4.18 1.67 18.11
CA GLY A 17 4.86 2.38 19.18
C GLY A 17 6.29 2.77 18.85
N ASN A 18 6.67 2.77 17.57
CA ASN A 18 7.96 3.27 17.11
C ASN A 18 7.87 4.75 16.72
N PRO A 19 8.93 5.53 16.93
CA PRO A 19 8.96 6.91 16.47
C PRO A 19 8.83 7.05 14.96
N THR A 20 8.12 8.08 14.52
CA THR A 20 8.05 8.53 13.13
C THR A 20 7.98 10.05 13.07
N VAL A 21 8.14 10.61 11.87
CA VAL A 21 8.15 12.05 11.63
C VAL A 21 6.75 12.57 11.33
N GLU A 22 6.36 13.65 11.99
CA GLU A 22 5.24 14.49 11.60
C GLU A 22 5.74 15.87 11.24
N VAL A 23 5.36 16.37 10.09
CA VAL A 23 5.68 17.72 9.60
C VAL A 23 4.41 18.56 9.56
N GLU A 24 4.52 19.82 9.96
CA GLU A 24 3.46 20.81 9.80
C GLU A 24 3.98 22.04 9.08
N VAL A 25 3.10 22.65 8.29
CA VAL A 25 3.38 23.86 7.56
C VAL A 25 2.31 24.91 7.80
N VAL A 26 2.69 26.18 7.80
CA VAL A 26 1.81 27.35 7.84
C VAL A 26 2.07 28.18 6.60
N LEU A 27 1.01 28.62 5.92
CA LEU A 27 1.07 29.51 4.79
C LEU A 27 0.77 30.96 5.18
N THR A 28 1.20 31.93 4.36
CA THR A 28 1.00 33.37 4.59
C THR A 28 -0.48 33.81 4.67
N ASP A 29 -1.40 32.99 4.18
CA ASP A 29 -2.85 33.18 4.33
C ASP A 29 -3.43 32.63 5.63
N GLY A 30 -2.59 32.06 6.50
CA GLY A 30 -2.94 31.45 7.77
C GLY A 30 -3.37 29.96 7.65
N THR A 31 -3.34 29.39 6.47
CA THR A 31 -3.62 27.96 6.28
C THR A 31 -2.57 27.11 7.01
N PHE A 32 -3.03 26.08 7.72
CA PHE A 32 -2.20 25.14 8.47
C PHE A 32 -2.51 23.71 8.03
N ALA A 33 -1.49 22.93 7.77
CA ALA A 33 -1.62 21.50 7.49
C ALA A 33 -0.47 20.70 8.06
N ARG A 34 -0.70 19.41 8.27
CA ARG A 34 0.33 18.46 8.72
C ARG A 34 0.20 17.12 8.05
N ALA A 35 1.31 16.40 7.99
CA ALA A 35 1.41 15.04 7.49
C ALA A 35 2.31 14.20 8.37
N ALA A 36 1.91 12.96 8.61
CA ALA A 36 2.69 11.98 9.34
C ALA A 36 3.18 10.88 8.37
N VAL A 37 4.40 10.42 8.58
CA VAL A 37 5.09 9.49 7.67
C VAL A 37 4.89 8.05 8.14
N PRO A 38 4.48 7.12 7.26
CA PRO A 38 4.42 5.70 7.59
C PRO A 38 5.81 5.06 7.59
N SER A 39 5.92 3.86 8.19
CA SER A 39 7.18 3.11 8.31
C SER A 39 6.97 1.62 8.05
N GLY A 40 7.83 0.99 7.25
CA GLY A 40 7.78 -0.45 6.96
C GLY A 40 8.34 -1.32 8.08
N ALA A 41 7.86 -2.58 8.18
CA ALA A 41 8.48 -3.63 8.98
C ALA A 41 9.50 -4.40 8.15
N SER A 42 9.09 -4.89 6.99
CA SER A 42 9.96 -5.36 5.91
C SER A 42 10.19 -4.20 4.94
N THR A 43 11.40 -4.06 4.44
CA THR A 43 11.78 -3.01 3.49
C THR A 43 12.54 -3.65 2.34
N GLY A 44 12.14 -3.34 1.10
CA GLY A 44 12.88 -3.72 -0.09
C GLY A 44 14.28 -3.10 -0.07
N GLU A 45 15.26 -3.80 -0.60
CA GLU A 45 16.67 -3.34 -0.61
C GLU A 45 16.83 -2.00 -1.34
N HIS A 46 15.95 -1.72 -2.30
CA HIS A 46 16.02 -0.53 -3.17
C HIS A 46 15.14 0.62 -2.71
N GLU A 47 14.52 0.55 -1.53
CA GLU A 47 13.73 1.66 -0.99
C GLU A 47 14.62 2.86 -0.63
N ALA A 48 14.05 4.06 -0.73
CA ALA A 48 14.68 5.27 -0.19
C ALA A 48 14.90 5.13 1.33
N VAL A 49 15.98 5.71 1.83
CA VAL A 49 16.45 5.51 3.20
C VAL A 49 15.58 6.24 4.22
N GLU A 50 14.95 5.49 5.11
CA GLU A 50 14.34 6.01 6.33
C GLU A 50 15.46 6.33 7.35
N LEU A 51 15.66 7.60 7.65
CA LEU A 51 16.74 8.02 8.55
C LEU A 51 16.34 7.76 10.01
N ARG A 52 17.10 6.90 10.68
CA ARG A 52 16.98 6.55 12.10
C ARG A 52 18.21 7.01 12.87
N ASP A 53 18.02 7.34 14.16
CA ASP A 53 19.09 7.89 15.00
C ASP A 53 20.17 6.87 15.36
N GLY A 54 19.79 5.59 15.48
CA GLY A 54 20.64 4.58 16.09
C GLY A 54 20.76 4.76 17.61
N GLY A 55 21.73 4.09 18.22
CA GLY A 55 21.98 4.19 19.65
C GLY A 55 20.91 3.51 20.52
N ALA A 56 20.78 3.95 21.79
CA ALA A 56 19.91 3.28 22.76
C ALA A 56 18.48 3.84 22.84
N ARG A 57 18.30 5.12 22.48
CA ARG A 57 16.99 5.78 22.57
C ARG A 57 16.02 5.11 21.60
N TYR A 58 14.82 4.71 22.08
CA TYR A 58 13.83 3.91 21.33
C TYR A 58 14.43 2.66 20.65
N GLY A 59 15.43 2.04 21.27
CA GLY A 59 16.10 0.88 20.68
C GLY A 59 16.79 1.18 19.33
N GLY A 60 17.23 2.40 19.12
CA GLY A 60 17.85 2.88 17.87
C GLY A 60 16.87 3.40 16.82
N LYS A 61 15.57 3.35 17.08
CA LYS A 61 14.52 3.72 16.11
C LYS A 61 14.09 5.19 16.19
N GLY A 62 14.72 6.03 17.05
CA GLY A 62 14.44 7.45 17.10
C GLY A 62 14.61 8.15 15.76
N VAL A 63 13.92 9.27 15.54
CA VAL A 63 13.93 10.04 14.28
C VAL A 63 14.32 11.50 14.49
N THR A 64 15.07 11.79 15.55
CA THR A 64 15.51 13.16 15.88
C THR A 64 16.38 13.76 14.77
N LYS A 65 17.24 12.96 14.14
CA LYS A 65 18.04 13.40 12.99
C LYS A 65 17.18 13.86 11.82
N ALA A 66 16.13 13.10 11.49
CA ALA A 66 15.19 13.47 10.44
C ALA A 66 14.38 14.72 10.80
N VAL A 67 13.92 14.83 12.05
CA VAL A 67 13.26 16.04 12.56
C VAL A 67 14.17 17.26 12.46
N ASN A 68 15.42 17.15 12.89
CA ASN A 68 16.39 18.24 12.79
C ASN A 68 16.70 18.59 11.34
N ALA A 69 16.78 17.61 10.43
CA ALA A 69 16.95 17.88 9.00
C ALA A 69 15.80 18.75 8.46
N VAL A 70 14.56 18.52 8.88
CA VAL A 70 13.43 19.39 8.53
C VAL A 70 13.62 20.79 9.08
N LEU A 71 13.93 20.92 10.38
CA LEU A 71 13.98 22.22 11.06
C LEU A 71 15.17 23.08 10.65
N ASP A 72 16.34 22.47 10.53
CA ASP A 72 17.62 23.18 10.40
C ASP A 72 18.06 23.36 8.93
N GLU A 73 17.64 22.45 8.03
CA GLU A 73 18.08 22.47 6.64
C GLU A 73 16.93 22.67 5.65
N ILE A 74 15.86 21.88 5.74
CA ILE A 74 14.75 21.93 4.77
C ILE A 74 13.94 23.22 4.94
N ALA A 75 13.50 23.53 6.16
CA ALA A 75 12.68 24.71 6.41
C ALA A 75 13.33 26.01 5.90
N PRO A 76 14.60 26.32 6.20
CA PRO A 76 15.26 27.51 5.65
C PRO A 76 15.36 27.52 4.12
N ALA A 77 15.40 26.35 3.47
CA ALA A 77 15.55 26.24 2.02
C ALA A 77 14.25 26.49 1.26
N ILE A 78 13.06 26.21 1.87
CA ILE A 78 11.76 26.30 1.18
C ILE A 78 10.83 27.39 1.71
N ILE A 79 11.09 27.98 2.88
CA ILE A 79 10.32 29.13 3.37
C ILE A 79 10.44 30.27 2.36
N GLY A 80 9.29 30.86 1.99
CA GLY A 80 9.21 31.88 0.95
C GLY A 80 8.84 31.35 -0.42
N GLU A 81 8.88 30.04 -0.64
CA GLU A 81 8.43 29.43 -1.90
C GLU A 81 6.91 29.26 -1.96
N SER A 82 6.39 29.10 -3.16
CA SER A 82 4.96 28.88 -3.39
C SER A 82 4.55 27.43 -3.09
N ALA A 83 3.56 27.26 -2.21
CA ALA A 83 3.09 25.94 -1.83
C ALA A 83 2.30 25.22 -2.94
N ASP A 84 1.82 25.93 -3.96
CA ASP A 84 1.08 25.36 -5.09
C ASP A 84 2.00 24.82 -6.20
N ASP A 85 3.30 25.05 -6.11
CA ASP A 85 4.28 24.46 -7.01
C ASP A 85 4.95 23.22 -6.39
N GLN A 86 4.19 22.14 -6.28
CA GLN A 86 4.63 20.87 -5.66
C GLN A 86 5.93 20.34 -6.28
N ARG A 87 6.03 20.40 -7.63
CA ARG A 87 7.21 19.86 -8.31
C ARG A 87 8.48 20.66 -8.01
N LEU A 88 8.36 21.97 -7.88
CA LEU A 88 9.49 22.83 -7.51
C LEU A 88 9.92 22.57 -6.06
N ILE A 89 8.96 22.44 -5.14
CA ILE A 89 9.26 22.09 -3.75
C ILE A 89 9.95 20.74 -3.66
N ASP A 90 9.38 19.70 -4.27
CA ASP A 90 9.96 18.36 -4.22
C ASP A 90 11.34 18.31 -4.86
N GLN A 91 11.57 19.03 -5.98
CA GLN A 91 12.89 19.14 -6.58
C GLN A 91 13.90 19.83 -5.66
N ALA A 92 13.49 20.90 -4.98
CA ALA A 92 14.36 21.57 -3.99
C ALA A 92 14.76 20.63 -2.84
N LEU A 93 13.86 19.74 -2.40
CA LEU A 93 14.16 18.72 -1.38
C LEU A 93 15.18 17.70 -1.89
N LEU A 94 15.03 17.25 -3.14
CA LEU A 94 15.95 16.29 -3.76
C LEU A 94 17.35 16.91 -3.98
N ASP A 95 17.40 18.14 -4.46
CA ASP A 95 18.66 18.87 -4.68
C ASP A 95 19.39 19.14 -3.36
N LEU A 96 18.63 19.43 -2.30
CA LEU A 96 19.18 19.66 -0.97
C LEU A 96 19.77 18.38 -0.36
N ASP A 97 19.09 17.23 -0.53
CA ASP A 97 19.61 15.93 -0.10
C ASP A 97 20.85 15.55 -0.90
N GLY A 98 20.78 15.60 -2.22
CA GLY A 98 21.88 15.37 -3.14
C GLY A 98 22.36 13.92 -3.23
N THR A 99 21.61 12.96 -2.63
CA THR A 99 21.91 11.52 -2.73
C THR A 99 20.81 10.80 -3.54
N PRO A 100 21.12 9.70 -4.22
CA PRO A 100 20.12 8.99 -5.04
C PRO A 100 19.03 8.30 -4.19
N ASP A 101 19.34 7.94 -2.95
CA ASP A 101 18.49 7.18 -2.03
C ASP A 101 17.94 8.01 -0.86
N LYS A 102 18.13 9.32 -0.88
CA LYS A 102 17.70 10.26 0.18
C LYS A 102 18.33 9.96 1.55
N SER A 103 19.52 9.37 1.56
CA SER A 103 20.19 8.93 2.79
C SER A 103 20.72 10.08 3.65
N ARG A 104 20.92 11.29 3.10
CA ARG A 104 21.48 12.41 3.85
C ARG A 104 20.46 13.09 4.76
N LEU A 105 19.32 13.48 4.25
CA LEU A 105 18.23 14.11 5.02
C LEU A 105 17.24 13.09 5.58
N GLY A 106 17.08 11.97 4.89
CA GLY A 106 16.11 10.92 5.15
C GLY A 106 14.85 11.06 4.31
N ALA A 107 14.41 9.95 3.70
CA ALA A 107 13.16 9.92 2.96
C ALA A 107 11.95 10.27 3.84
N ASN A 108 11.98 9.93 5.13
CA ASN A 108 10.94 10.28 6.09
C ASN A 108 10.84 11.80 6.30
N ALA A 109 11.96 12.52 6.44
CA ALA A 109 11.99 13.98 6.55
C ALA A 109 11.44 14.63 5.26
N ILE A 110 11.92 14.18 4.10
CA ILE A 110 11.54 14.70 2.78
C ILE A 110 10.05 14.46 2.52
N LEU A 111 9.55 13.25 2.74
CA LEU A 111 8.15 12.91 2.50
C LEU A 111 7.20 13.69 3.40
N GLY A 112 7.54 13.83 4.68
CA GLY A 112 6.73 14.60 5.62
C GLY A 112 6.48 16.02 5.12
N VAL A 113 7.52 16.68 4.62
CA VAL A 113 7.43 18.03 4.04
C VAL A 113 6.63 18.00 2.75
N SER A 114 6.93 17.11 1.82
CA SER A 114 6.25 16.98 0.54
C SER A 114 4.72 16.84 0.70
N LEU A 115 4.27 15.96 1.60
CA LEU A 115 2.86 15.74 1.87
C LEU A 115 2.20 16.89 2.63
N ALA A 116 2.87 17.48 3.62
CA ALA A 116 2.34 18.61 4.38
C ALA A 116 2.11 19.84 3.48
N VAL A 117 3.04 20.11 2.56
CA VAL A 117 2.90 21.19 1.57
C VAL A 117 1.72 20.94 0.63
N ALA A 118 1.55 19.72 0.12
CA ALA A 118 0.42 19.37 -0.73
C ALA A 118 -0.93 19.58 -0.03
N LYS A 119 -1.03 19.17 1.22
CA LYS A 119 -2.23 19.37 2.05
C LYS A 119 -2.52 20.85 2.30
N ALA A 120 -1.51 21.64 2.64
CA ALA A 120 -1.66 23.05 2.86
C ALA A 120 -2.10 23.80 1.59
N ALA A 121 -1.50 23.45 0.44
CA ALA A 121 -1.88 24.01 -0.84
C ALA A 121 -3.35 23.69 -1.21
N ALA A 122 -3.78 22.45 -0.96
CA ALA A 122 -5.17 22.05 -1.17
C ALA A 122 -6.14 22.86 -0.29
N ASP A 123 -5.84 22.97 1.00
CA ASP A 123 -6.67 23.71 1.96
C ASP A 123 -6.71 25.20 1.62
N SER A 124 -5.59 25.82 1.26
CA SER A 124 -5.52 27.21 0.79
C SER A 124 -6.35 27.44 -0.47
N ALA A 125 -6.41 26.45 -1.36
CA ALA A 125 -7.26 26.51 -2.55
C ALA A 125 -8.76 26.24 -2.25
N GLY A 126 -9.11 25.89 -1.01
CA GLY A 126 -10.47 25.50 -0.62
C GLY A 126 -10.92 24.18 -1.23
N LEU A 127 -9.99 23.28 -1.54
CA LEU A 127 -10.25 22.00 -2.17
C LEU A 127 -9.89 20.83 -1.23
N ALA A 128 -10.70 19.78 -1.26
CA ALA A 128 -10.30 18.50 -0.69
C ALA A 128 -9.05 17.97 -1.40
N LEU A 129 -8.17 17.29 -0.67
CA LEU A 129 -6.86 16.85 -1.20
C LEU A 129 -7.01 16.00 -2.47
N PHE A 130 -7.97 15.08 -2.52
CA PHE A 130 -8.21 14.25 -3.71
C PHE A 130 -8.58 15.07 -4.95
N ARG A 131 -9.33 16.18 -4.78
CA ARG A 131 -9.68 17.08 -5.88
C ARG A 131 -8.52 17.97 -6.29
N TYR A 132 -7.75 18.44 -5.34
CA TYR A 132 -6.58 19.27 -5.61
C TYR A 132 -5.55 18.50 -6.45
N LEU A 133 -5.27 17.27 -6.07
CA LEU A 133 -4.29 16.43 -6.77
C LEU A 133 -4.82 15.80 -8.06
N GLY A 134 -6.09 15.38 -8.07
CA GLY A 134 -6.66 14.61 -9.19
C GLY A 134 -7.53 15.41 -10.15
N GLY A 135 -7.87 16.64 -9.78
CA GLY A 135 -8.73 17.49 -10.61
C GLY A 135 -10.18 17.01 -10.67
N PRO A 136 -10.95 17.49 -11.67
CA PRO A 136 -12.40 17.21 -11.76
C PRO A 136 -12.72 15.73 -12.07
N ASN A 137 -11.76 14.95 -12.57
CA ASN A 137 -11.94 13.53 -12.87
C ASN A 137 -11.67 12.61 -11.68
N ALA A 138 -11.26 13.13 -10.52
CA ALA A 138 -11.07 12.34 -9.31
C ALA A 138 -12.42 11.92 -8.72
N HIS A 139 -12.96 10.79 -9.17
CA HIS A 139 -14.29 10.31 -8.77
C HIS A 139 -14.40 8.78 -8.62
N ILE A 140 -13.29 8.05 -8.84
CA ILE A 140 -13.26 6.59 -8.73
C ILE A 140 -12.89 6.19 -7.30
N LEU A 141 -13.81 5.54 -6.59
CA LEU A 141 -13.56 4.94 -5.28
C LEU A 141 -12.89 3.57 -5.48
N PRO A 142 -11.77 3.32 -4.77
CA PRO A 142 -11.02 2.08 -4.93
C PRO A 142 -11.70 0.87 -4.28
N VAL A 143 -11.46 -0.32 -4.84
CA VAL A 143 -11.77 -1.58 -4.17
C VAL A 143 -10.84 -1.73 -2.96
N PRO A 144 -11.38 -1.94 -1.74
CA PRO A 144 -10.56 -2.21 -0.58
C PRO A 144 -10.04 -3.66 -0.61
N MET A 145 -8.72 -3.80 -0.65
CA MET A 145 -8.01 -5.08 -0.53
C MET A 145 -7.71 -5.30 0.95
N MET A 146 -8.60 -5.98 1.67
CA MET A 146 -8.53 -6.07 3.14
C MET A 146 -7.73 -7.29 3.57
N ASN A 147 -6.58 -7.08 4.19
CA ASN A 147 -5.78 -8.13 4.81
C ASN A 147 -6.48 -8.64 6.08
N ILE A 148 -7.14 -9.80 6.02
CA ILE A 148 -7.91 -10.36 7.14
C ILE A 148 -7.26 -11.58 7.80
N LEU A 149 -6.23 -12.18 7.18
CA LEU A 149 -5.45 -13.28 7.73
C LEU A 149 -3.98 -13.11 7.38
N ASN A 150 -3.10 -13.21 8.37
CA ASN A 150 -1.67 -12.98 8.25
C ASN A 150 -0.87 -14.28 8.38
N GLY A 151 0.24 -14.34 7.66
CA GLY A 151 1.30 -15.31 7.79
C GLY A 151 2.66 -14.64 7.60
N GLY A 152 3.68 -15.35 7.18
CA GLY A 152 5.02 -14.86 6.89
C GLY A 152 5.59 -13.97 8.00
N ALA A 153 6.20 -12.87 7.63
CA ALA A 153 6.78 -11.90 8.57
C ALA A 153 5.73 -11.17 9.45
N HIS A 154 4.45 -11.23 9.08
CA HIS A 154 3.36 -10.56 9.80
C HIS A 154 2.72 -11.44 10.90
N ALA A 155 3.16 -12.69 11.05
CA ALA A 155 2.63 -13.61 12.06
C ALA A 155 3.70 -14.64 12.48
N ASP A 156 3.67 -15.04 13.76
CA ASP A 156 4.51 -16.12 14.27
C ASP A 156 3.80 -17.47 14.08
N THR A 157 3.65 -17.87 12.80
CA THR A 157 2.94 -19.08 12.38
C THR A 157 3.72 -19.84 11.30
N GLY A 158 3.28 -21.05 10.96
CA GLY A 158 3.87 -21.86 9.90
C GLY A 158 3.36 -21.56 8.48
N VAL A 159 2.66 -20.45 8.27
CA VAL A 159 2.16 -20.02 6.96
C VAL A 159 3.15 -19.06 6.32
N ASP A 160 3.70 -19.40 5.15
CA ASP A 160 4.74 -18.59 4.50
C ASP A 160 4.18 -17.37 3.75
N VAL A 161 2.97 -17.45 3.18
CA VAL A 161 2.30 -16.30 2.55
C VAL A 161 2.00 -15.24 3.59
N GLN A 162 2.42 -14.00 3.32
CA GLN A 162 2.38 -12.92 4.30
C GLN A 162 0.97 -12.38 4.56
N GLU A 163 0.16 -12.18 3.51
CA GLU A 163 -1.17 -11.61 3.63
C GLU A 163 -2.19 -12.33 2.76
N PHE A 164 -3.36 -12.56 3.35
CA PHE A 164 -4.55 -13.07 2.66
C PHE A 164 -5.62 -11.99 2.71
N MET A 165 -5.99 -11.50 1.53
CA MET A 165 -6.91 -10.38 1.39
C MET A 165 -8.23 -10.81 0.79
N VAL A 166 -9.30 -10.12 1.19
CA VAL A 166 -10.60 -10.14 0.51
C VAL A 166 -10.80 -8.84 -0.26
N ALA A 167 -11.40 -8.97 -1.45
CA ALA A 167 -11.71 -7.87 -2.36
C ALA A 167 -13.21 -7.92 -2.72
N PRO A 168 -14.06 -7.10 -2.11
CA PRO A 168 -15.51 -7.09 -2.37
C PRO A 168 -15.84 -6.37 -3.69
N ILE A 169 -15.47 -7.00 -4.81
CA ILE A 169 -15.56 -6.42 -6.17
C ILE A 169 -16.98 -6.31 -6.72
N GLY A 170 -17.91 -7.15 -6.23
CA GLY A 170 -19.29 -7.15 -6.69
C GLY A 170 -20.20 -6.14 -6.01
N ALA A 171 -19.70 -5.36 -5.06
CA ALA A 171 -20.49 -4.38 -4.33
C ALA A 171 -20.91 -3.21 -5.22
N PRO A 172 -22.10 -2.62 -4.99
CA PRO A 172 -22.60 -1.50 -5.81
C PRO A 172 -21.95 -0.15 -5.47
N SER A 173 -21.24 -0.04 -4.35
CA SER A 173 -20.61 1.19 -3.89
C SER A 173 -19.42 0.87 -2.97
N PHE A 174 -18.57 1.87 -2.70
CA PHE A 174 -17.50 1.72 -1.72
C PHE A 174 -18.05 1.42 -0.33
N LYS A 175 -19.10 2.13 0.09
CA LYS A 175 -19.77 1.91 1.38
C LYS A 175 -20.24 0.46 1.55
N GLU A 176 -20.87 -0.12 0.53
CA GLU A 176 -21.31 -1.51 0.56
C GLU A 176 -20.11 -2.49 0.50
N SER A 177 -19.09 -2.17 -0.28
CA SER A 177 -17.84 -2.95 -0.32
C SER A 177 -17.18 -3.02 1.07
N LEU A 178 -17.11 -1.89 1.77
CA LEU A 178 -16.58 -1.83 3.14
C LEU A 178 -17.45 -2.65 4.11
N ARG A 179 -18.79 -2.54 4.01
CA ARG A 179 -19.71 -3.34 4.81
C ARG A 179 -19.50 -4.84 4.60
N TRP A 180 -19.46 -5.29 3.35
CA TRP A 180 -19.26 -6.70 3.02
C TRP A 180 -17.94 -7.23 3.56
N GLY A 181 -16.85 -6.50 3.34
CA GLY A 181 -15.54 -6.89 3.89
C GLY A 181 -15.51 -6.96 5.41
N THR A 182 -16.20 -6.04 6.10
CA THR A 182 -16.32 -6.05 7.55
C THR A 182 -17.14 -7.24 8.05
N GLU A 183 -18.26 -7.56 7.39
CA GLU A 183 -19.07 -8.74 7.72
C GLU A 183 -18.29 -10.04 7.51
N VAL A 184 -17.52 -10.15 6.42
CA VAL A 184 -16.62 -11.29 6.18
C VAL A 184 -15.54 -11.39 7.28
N TYR A 185 -14.94 -10.26 7.68
CA TYR A 185 -13.96 -10.23 8.76
C TYR A 185 -14.51 -10.78 10.07
N HIS A 186 -15.71 -10.37 10.48
CA HIS A 186 -16.37 -10.89 11.68
C HIS A 186 -16.81 -12.35 11.54
N SER A 187 -17.23 -12.76 10.33
CA SER A 187 -17.53 -14.15 10.01
C SER A 187 -16.28 -15.02 10.18
N LEU A 188 -15.12 -14.56 9.65
CA LEU A 188 -13.84 -15.27 9.79
C LEU A 188 -13.47 -15.46 11.26
N LYS A 189 -13.65 -14.43 12.10
CA LYS A 189 -13.43 -14.55 13.54
C LYS A 189 -14.28 -15.67 14.16
N SER A 190 -15.53 -15.79 13.74
CA SER A 190 -16.43 -16.83 14.21
C SER A 190 -16.02 -18.23 13.73
N VAL A 191 -15.59 -18.34 12.47
CA VAL A 191 -15.08 -19.60 11.89
C VAL A 191 -13.83 -20.07 12.66
N LEU A 192 -12.87 -19.17 12.88
CA LEU A 192 -11.65 -19.48 13.62
C LEU A 192 -11.94 -19.95 15.03
N LYS A 193 -12.83 -19.24 15.76
CA LYS A 193 -13.24 -19.64 17.12
C LYS A 193 -13.88 -21.03 17.17
N LYS A 194 -14.75 -21.35 16.20
CA LYS A 194 -15.39 -22.68 16.13
C LYS A 194 -14.39 -23.81 15.93
N GLN A 195 -13.27 -23.52 15.27
CA GLN A 195 -12.18 -24.49 15.06
C GLN A 195 -11.12 -24.46 16.16
N GLY A 196 -11.29 -23.63 17.18
CA GLY A 196 -10.31 -23.50 18.28
C GLY A 196 -9.02 -22.79 17.88
N LEU A 197 -9.05 -22.02 16.77
CA LEU A 197 -7.90 -21.28 16.27
C LEU A 197 -7.83 -19.88 16.91
N ALA A 198 -6.61 -19.33 16.95
CA ALA A 198 -6.36 -18.02 17.53
C ALA A 198 -7.04 -16.89 16.73
N THR A 199 -7.54 -15.88 17.45
CA THR A 199 -8.15 -14.67 16.90
C THR A 199 -7.42 -13.40 17.36
N GLY A 200 -6.15 -13.52 17.75
CA GLY A 200 -5.25 -12.39 17.97
C GLY A 200 -4.99 -11.64 16.66
N LEU A 201 -4.73 -10.35 16.76
CA LEU A 201 -4.53 -9.47 15.59
C LEU A 201 -3.05 -9.25 15.36
N GLY A 202 -2.66 -9.29 14.08
CA GLY A 202 -1.36 -8.80 13.60
C GLY A 202 -1.31 -7.28 13.52
N ASP A 203 -0.18 -6.76 13.05
CA ASP A 203 0.09 -5.31 12.97
C ASP A 203 -0.90 -4.55 12.08
N GLU A 204 -1.48 -5.23 11.10
CA GLU A 204 -2.43 -4.65 10.14
C GLU A 204 -3.89 -4.99 10.43
N GLY A 205 -4.17 -5.59 11.58
CA GLY A 205 -5.51 -5.90 12.06
C GLY A 205 -6.10 -7.23 11.59
N GLY A 206 -5.42 -7.98 10.73
CA GLY A 206 -5.79 -9.33 10.33
C GLY A 206 -5.52 -10.36 11.44
N PHE A 207 -6.24 -11.49 11.41
CA PHE A 207 -6.03 -12.60 12.34
C PHE A 207 -4.75 -13.36 12.01
N ALA A 208 -4.11 -13.95 13.01
CA ALA A 208 -2.88 -14.72 12.86
C ALA A 208 -3.05 -16.15 13.42
N PRO A 209 -3.90 -17.00 12.81
CA PRO A 209 -4.08 -18.37 13.23
C PRO A 209 -2.92 -19.25 12.74
N ASP A 210 -2.57 -20.28 13.52
CA ASP A 210 -1.65 -21.31 13.06
C ASP A 210 -2.43 -22.35 12.24
N VAL A 211 -2.23 -22.33 10.92
CA VAL A 211 -2.90 -23.23 9.96
C VAL A 211 -1.88 -23.95 9.08
N ALA A 212 -2.33 -25.00 8.40
CA ALA A 212 -1.46 -25.95 7.71
C ALA A 212 -0.85 -25.45 6.38
N GLY A 213 -0.98 -24.17 6.03
CA GLY A 213 -0.42 -23.57 4.80
C GLY A 213 -1.43 -22.74 4.03
N THR A 214 -1.05 -22.36 2.80
CA THR A 214 -1.79 -21.41 1.96
C THR A 214 -3.22 -21.85 1.66
N ARG A 215 -3.42 -23.10 1.25
CA ARG A 215 -4.76 -23.63 0.89
C ARG A 215 -5.69 -23.66 2.11
N ALA A 216 -5.20 -24.07 3.27
CA ALA A 216 -5.99 -24.08 4.49
C ALA A 216 -6.46 -22.66 4.91
N ALA A 217 -5.62 -21.65 4.73
CA ALA A 217 -5.98 -20.26 4.96
C ALA A 217 -7.06 -19.78 3.98
N LEU A 218 -6.90 -20.07 2.69
CA LEU A 218 -7.89 -19.73 1.65
C LEU A 218 -9.23 -20.42 1.87
N ASP A 219 -9.25 -21.67 2.31
CA ASP A 219 -10.46 -22.43 2.63
C ASP A 219 -11.23 -21.81 3.82
N LEU A 220 -10.51 -21.37 4.85
CA LEU A 220 -11.11 -20.66 6.00
C LEU A 220 -11.79 -19.36 5.57
N ILE A 221 -11.12 -18.58 4.73
CA ILE A 221 -11.65 -17.31 4.23
C ILE A 221 -12.85 -17.56 3.30
N SER A 222 -12.76 -18.55 2.42
CA SER A 222 -13.87 -18.94 1.54
C SER A 222 -15.10 -19.35 2.34
N THR A 223 -14.92 -20.18 3.38
CA THR A 223 -15.99 -20.55 4.33
C THR A 223 -16.59 -19.32 5.02
N ALA A 224 -15.75 -18.36 5.41
CA ALA A 224 -16.22 -17.14 6.06
C ALA A 224 -17.05 -16.26 5.11
N ILE A 225 -16.66 -16.16 3.84
CA ILE A 225 -17.42 -15.42 2.81
C ILE A 225 -18.79 -16.07 2.62
N GLU A 226 -18.84 -17.37 2.37
CA GLU A 226 -20.08 -18.12 2.12
C GLU A 226 -21.02 -18.06 3.33
N ALA A 227 -20.50 -18.08 4.54
CA ALA A 227 -21.27 -17.96 5.79
C ALA A 227 -22.01 -16.61 5.93
N THR A 228 -21.59 -15.57 5.21
CA THR A 228 -22.30 -14.28 5.16
C THR A 228 -23.43 -14.26 4.14
N GLY A 229 -23.55 -15.28 3.29
CA GLY A 229 -24.47 -15.33 2.16
C GLY A 229 -23.95 -14.66 0.88
N LEU A 230 -22.74 -14.12 0.91
CA LEU A 230 -22.05 -13.57 -0.26
C LEU A 230 -21.44 -14.69 -1.10
N LYS A 231 -21.37 -14.47 -2.41
CA LYS A 231 -20.80 -15.43 -3.36
C LYS A 231 -19.30 -15.22 -3.49
N LEU A 232 -18.56 -16.31 -3.26
CA LEU A 232 -17.12 -16.34 -3.49
C LEU A 232 -16.84 -16.12 -4.99
N GLY A 233 -15.98 -15.17 -5.29
CA GLY A 233 -15.60 -14.77 -6.63
C GLY A 233 -16.43 -13.60 -7.17
N SER A 234 -17.74 -13.73 -7.34
CA SER A 234 -18.57 -12.68 -7.94
C SER A 234 -18.85 -11.51 -7.01
N ASP A 235 -19.08 -11.78 -5.73
CA ASP A 235 -19.30 -10.72 -4.75
C ASP A 235 -17.99 -10.32 -4.08
N VAL A 236 -17.26 -11.33 -3.58
CA VAL A 236 -15.99 -11.16 -2.88
C VAL A 236 -14.94 -12.09 -3.48
N ALA A 237 -13.92 -11.53 -4.07
CA ALA A 237 -12.74 -12.23 -4.56
C ALA A 237 -11.63 -12.26 -3.51
N LEU A 238 -10.57 -13.01 -3.80
CA LEU A 238 -9.42 -13.19 -2.93
C LEU A 238 -8.18 -12.56 -3.54
N ALA A 239 -7.21 -12.20 -2.70
CA ALA A 239 -5.89 -11.76 -3.14
C ALA A 239 -4.82 -12.19 -2.14
N LEU A 240 -3.58 -12.27 -2.60
CA LEU A 240 -2.42 -12.65 -1.82
C LEU A 240 -1.34 -11.58 -1.89
N ASP A 241 -0.62 -11.41 -0.78
CA ASP A 241 0.73 -10.88 -0.75
C ASP A 241 1.65 -12.00 -0.25
N VAL A 242 2.52 -12.47 -1.13
CA VAL A 242 3.38 -13.62 -0.84
C VAL A 242 4.67 -13.19 -0.15
N ALA A 243 5.17 -11.98 -0.47
CA ALA A 243 6.44 -11.45 0.01
C ALA A 243 7.60 -12.47 -0.16
N ALA A 244 7.73 -13.01 -1.37
CA ALA A 244 8.59 -14.17 -1.63
C ALA A 244 10.08 -13.92 -1.43
N THR A 245 10.54 -12.67 -1.40
CA THR A 245 11.93 -12.32 -1.05
C THR A 245 12.29 -12.83 0.34
N GLU A 246 11.35 -12.89 1.29
CA GLU A 246 11.57 -13.32 2.68
C GLU A 246 12.03 -14.80 2.80
N PHE A 247 11.68 -15.63 1.84
CA PHE A 247 12.05 -17.06 1.84
C PHE A 247 12.87 -17.47 0.60
N TYR A 248 13.47 -16.51 -0.10
CA TYR A 248 14.34 -16.74 -1.26
C TYR A 248 15.83 -16.68 -0.89
N SER A 249 16.60 -17.53 -1.52
CA SER A 249 18.06 -17.37 -1.57
C SER A 249 18.59 -17.74 -2.96
N ALA A 250 19.60 -17.02 -3.42
CA ALA A 250 20.23 -17.30 -4.72
C ALA A 250 20.83 -18.71 -4.83
N ALA A 251 21.21 -19.32 -3.69
CA ALA A 251 21.82 -20.66 -3.66
C ALA A 251 20.77 -21.78 -3.70
N ASP A 252 19.63 -21.59 -3.05
CA ASP A 252 18.66 -22.66 -2.78
C ASP A 252 17.29 -22.44 -3.46
N GLY A 253 17.04 -21.26 -4.07
CA GLY A 253 15.73 -20.87 -4.57
C GLY A 253 14.76 -20.48 -3.45
N TYR A 254 13.51 -20.87 -3.59
CA TYR A 254 12.42 -20.54 -2.67
C TYR A 254 12.19 -21.67 -1.66
N SER A 255 12.36 -21.36 -0.37
CA SER A 255 12.04 -22.29 0.73
C SER A 255 10.58 -22.07 1.16
N PHE A 256 9.64 -22.72 0.47
CA PHE A 256 8.22 -22.49 0.60
C PHE A 256 7.46 -23.75 1.01
N GLU A 257 6.63 -23.65 2.06
CA GLU A 257 5.83 -24.75 2.63
C GLU A 257 6.72 -26.00 2.93
N LYS A 258 7.90 -25.75 3.52
CA LYS A 258 8.91 -26.77 3.90
C LYS A 258 9.56 -27.49 2.72
N GLU A 259 9.38 -27.00 1.51
CA GLU A 259 10.00 -27.52 0.30
C GLU A 259 10.90 -26.47 -0.35
N LYS A 260 11.94 -26.92 -1.06
CA LYS A 260 12.74 -26.06 -1.93
C LYS A 260 12.12 -26.06 -3.32
N ARG A 261 11.84 -24.87 -3.85
CA ARG A 261 11.20 -24.69 -5.15
C ARG A 261 12.00 -23.76 -6.04
N THR A 262 11.98 -24.02 -7.33
CA THR A 262 12.42 -23.08 -8.36
C THR A 262 11.32 -22.05 -8.64
N ALA A 263 11.65 -20.96 -9.37
CA ALA A 263 10.67 -19.99 -9.83
C ALA A 263 9.55 -20.64 -10.67
N GLU A 264 9.92 -21.61 -11.53
CA GLU A 264 8.97 -22.37 -12.34
C GLU A 264 7.99 -23.18 -11.46
N GLN A 265 8.50 -23.83 -10.41
CA GLN A 265 7.67 -24.59 -9.46
C GLN A 265 6.77 -23.68 -8.63
N MET A 266 7.22 -22.47 -8.27
CA MET A 266 6.36 -21.46 -7.66
C MET A 266 5.27 -21.02 -8.63
N GLY A 267 5.60 -20.79 -9.90
CA GLY A 267 4.63 -20.45 -10.94
C GLY A 267 3.56 -21.53 -11.15
N ALA A 268 3.96 -22.80 -11.14
CA ALA A 268 3.01 -23.93 -11.21
C ALA A 268 2.07 -23.95 -10.00
N PHE A 269 2.59 -23.70 -8.81
CA PHE A 269 1.78 -23.59 -7.58
C PHE A 269 0.72 -22.47 -7.69
N TYR A 270 1.12 -21.29 -8.18
CA TYR A 270 0.15 -20.19 -8.39
C TYR A 270 -0.90 -20.52 -9.44
N ALA A 271 -0.52 -21.17 -10.54
CA ALA A 271 -1.48 -21.61 -11.55
C ALA A 271 -2.53 -22.57 -10.96
N GLU A 272 -2.11 -23.52 -10.12
CA GLU A 272 -3.02 -24.41 -9.40
C GLU A 272 -3.94 -23.65 -8.41
N LEU A 273 -3.43 -22.59 -7.75
CA LEU A 273 -4.27 -21.77 -6.89
C LEU A 273 -5.32 -20.99 -7.68
N LEU A 274 -4.96 -20.47 -8.88
CA LEU A 274 -5.90 -19.80 -9.77
C LEU A 274 -7.00 -20.73 -10.30
N ASP A 275 -6.69 -22.01 -10.48
CA ASP A 275 -7.70 -23.01 -10.87
C ASP A 275 -8.66 -23.37 -9.73
N ALA A 276 -8.22 -23.22 -8.47
CA ALA A 276 -8.96 -23.61 -7.28
C ALA A 276 -9.70 -22.46 -6.58
N TYR A 277 -9.21 -21.24 -6.70
CA TYR A 277 -9.70 -20.07 -5.94
C TYR A 277 -9.84 -18.84 -6.84
N PRO A 278 -10.84 -17.97 -6.61
CA PRO A 278 -11.04 -16.74 -7.37
C PRO A 278 -10.04 -15.65 -6.92
N LEU A 279 -8.77 -15.81 -7.26
CA LEU A 279 -7.72 -14.85 -6.98
C LEU A 279 -7.69 -13.76 -8.05
N VAL A 280 -7.84 -12.51 -7.64
CA VAL A 280 -7.77 -11.34 -8.53
C VAL A 280 -6.36 -10.75 -8.59
N SER A 281 -5.53 -10.99 -7.56
CA SER A 281 -4.21 -10.38 -7.43
C SER A 281 -3.27 -11.24 -6.61
N ILE A 282 -2.00 -11.30 -7.04
CA ILE A 282 -0.88 -11.90 -6.30
C ILE A 282 0.25 -10.87 -6.29
N GLU A 283 0.60 -10.41 -5.08
CA GLU A 283 1.69 -9.46 -4.85
C GLU A 283 2.97 -10.20 -4.48
N ASP A 284 4.08 -9.75 -5.02
CA ASP A 284 5.43 -10.28 -4.81
C ASP A 284 5.51 -11.82 -4.81
N PRO A 285 5.01 -12.47 -5.87
CA PRO A 285 5.03 -13.94 -5.98
C PRO A 285 6.43 -14.52 -6.08
N LEU A 286 7.42 -13.72 -6.45
CA LEU A 286 8.83 -14.07 -6.57
C LEU A 286 9.71 -12.97 -5.97
N SER A 287 11.00 -13.29 -5.72
CA SER A 287 11.99 -12.37 -5.16
C SER A 287 12.18 -11.13 -6.03
N GLU A 288 12.46 -9.99 -5.40
CA GLU A 288 12.80 -8.72 -6.04
C GLU A 288 14.03 -8.77 -6.96
N ASP A 289 14.88 -9.79 -6.82
CA ASP A 289 16.08 -10.01 -7.64
C ASP A 289 15.88 -11.05 -8.75
N ASP A 290 14.78 -11.78 -8.75
CA ASP A 290 14.50 -12.85 -9.70
C ASP A 290 13.78 -12.35 -10.97
N TRP A 291 14.38 -11.42 -11.69
CA TRP A 291 13.80 -10.82 -12.89
C TRP A 291 13.38 -11.84 -13.96
N ASP A 292 14.22 -12.84 -14.22
CA ASP A 292 13.92 -13.87 -15.22
C ASP A 292 12.71 -14.72 -14.78
N GLY A 293 12.63 -15.05 -13.49
CA GLY A 293 11.46 -15.72 -12.91
C GLY A 293 10.19 -14.88 -13.07
N TRP A 294 10.25 -13.58 -12.78
CA TRP A 294 9.14 -12.67 -12.94
C TRP A 294 8.63 -12.58 -14.39
N VAL A 295 9.55 -12.49 -15.36
CA VAL A 295 9.21 -12.48 -16.79
C VAL A 295 8.51 -13.76 -17.20
N ALA A 296 9.06 -14.92 -16.81
CA ALA A 296 8.47 -16.22 -17.09
C ALA A 296 7.09 -16.39 -16.43
N LEU A 297 6.94 -16.00 -15.17
CA LEU A 297 5.67 -16.03 -14.45
C LEU A 297 4.62 -15.14 -15.10
N THR A 298 4.99 -13.91 -15.44
CA THR A 298 4.07 -12.97 -16.09
C THR A 298 3.58 -13.49 -17.44
N SER A 299 4.47 -14.10 -18.22
CA SER A 299 4.10 -14.76 -19.48
C SER A 299 3.16 -15.95 -19.28
N ALA A 300 3.31 -16.68 -18.17
CA ALA A 300 2.54 -17.90 -17.92
C ALA A 300 1.11 -17.63 -17.38
N ILE A 301 0.95 -16.67 -16.47
CA ILE A 301 -0.33 -16.43 -15.77
C ILE A 301 -0.79 -14.97 -15.74
N GLY A 302 -0.01 -14.03 -16.27
CA GLY A 302 -0.30 -12.60 -16.19
C GLY A 302 -1.52 -12.13 -16.97
N ASP A 303 -2.06 -12.95 -17.86
CA ASP A 303 -3.35 -12.71 -18.56
C ASP A 303 -4.57 -13.11 -17.72
N ARG A 304 -4.36 -13.91 -16.65
CA ARG A 304 -5.42 -14.45 -15.79
C ARG A 304 -5.54 -13.74 -14.44
N VAL A 305 -4.47 -13.08 -14.00
CA VAL A 305 -4.39 -12.50 -12.65
C VAL A 305 -3.52 -11.24 -12.65
N GLN A 306 -3.81 -10.32 -11.75
CA GLN A 306 -2.93 -9.19 -11.47
C GLN A 306 -1.69 -9.67 -10.73
N LEU A 307 -0.52 -9.36 -11.26
CA LEU A 307 0.79 -9.60 -10.64
C LEU A 307 1.37 -8.25 -10.21
N VAL A 308 1.43 -8.03 -8.90
CA VAL A 308 1.84 -6.75 -8.32
C VAL A 308 3.29 -6.80 -7.89
N GLY A 309 4.07 -5.83 -8.33
CA GLY A 309 5.43 -5.61 -7.79
C GLY A 309 5.38 -4.60 -6.64
N ASP A 310 5.74 -5.05 -5.44
CA ASP A 310 6.04 -4.23 -4.26
C ASP A 310 7.55 -4.06 -4.14
N ASP A 311 8.26 -5.01 -3.57
CA ASP A 311 9.73 -4.96 -3.45
C ASP A 311 10.42 -4.95 -4.81
N LEU A 312 9.80 -5.54 -5.83
CA LEU A 312 10.32 -5.50 -7.19
C LEU A 312 10.51 -4.07 -7.72
N PHE A 313 9.56 -3.18 -7.46
CA PHE A 313 9.53 -1.82 -8.03
C PHE A 313 9.82 -0.73 -7.01
N VAL A 314 9.51 -0.92 -5.75
CA VAL A 314 9.67 0.05 -4.64
C VAL A 314 9.16 1.45 -4.97
N THR A 315 8.06 1.54 -5.74
CA THR A 315 7.47 2.81 -6.21
C THR A 315 8.48 3.69 -7.00
N ASN A 316 9.55 3.07 -7.52
CA ASN A 316 10.61 3.76 -8.23
C ASN A 316 10.37 3.73 -9.75
N PRO A 317 10.23 4.90 -10.42
CA PRO A 317 9.99 4.95 -11.87
C PRO A 317 11.05 4.22 -12.71
N GLU A 318 12.33 4.27 -12.31
CA GLU A 318 13.42 3.61 -13.07
C GLU A 318 13.30 2.07 -13.00
N ARG A 319 13.00 1.51 -11.82
CA ARG A 319 12.78 0.06 -11.68
C ARG A 319 11.49 -0.39 -12.36
N LEU A 320 10.45 0.45 -12.32
CA LEU A 320 9.21 0.19 -13.03
C LEU A 320 9.43 0.17 -14.55
N GLU A 321 10.20 1.12 -15.09
CA GLU A 321 10.56 1.15 -16.51
C GLU A 321 11.30 -0.12 -16.93
N GLU A 322 12.28 -0.58 -16.15
CA GLU A 322 12.97 -1.85 -16.38
C GLU A 322 11.98 -3.05 -16.40
N GLY A 323 11.04 -3.10 -15.46
CA GLY A 323 10.02 -4.14 -15.43
C GLY A 323 9.09 -4.12 -16.63
N ILE A 324 8.69 -2.93 -17.09
CA ILE A 324 7.87 -2.74 -18.29
C ILE A 324 8.63 -3.23 -19.53
N GLU A 325 9.88 -2.83 -19.69
CA GLU A 325 10.73 -3.24 -20.82
C GLU A 325 10.97 -4.75 -20.85
N ARG A 326 11.13 -5.37 -19.69
CA ARG A 326 11.31 -6.83 -19.57
C ARG A 326 10.01 -7.62 -19.69
N GLY A 327 8.86 -6.99 -19.50
CA GLY A 327 7.56 -7.67 -19.41
C GLY A 327 7.34 -8.40 -18.07
N ALA A 328 7.84 -7.84 -16.97
CA ALA A 328 7.69 -8.37 -15.62
C ALA A 328 6.55 -7.67 -14.87
N ALA A 329 5.68 -8.42 -14.22
CA ALA A 329 4.49 -7.96 -13.51
C ALA A 329 3.46 -7.26 -14.45
N ASN A 330 2.36 -6.76 -13.89
CA ASN A 330 1.34 -6.00 -14.61
C ASN A 330 0.62 -4.98 -13.73
N ALA A 331 1.10 -4.78 -12.50
CA ALA A 331 0.63 -3.77 -11.58
C ALA A 331 1.75 -3.30 -10.64
N LEU A 332 1.64 -2.06 -10.20
CA LEU A 332 2.54 -1.40 -9.26
C LEU A 332 1.86 -1.25 -7.90
N LEU A 333 2.50 -1.69 -6.84
CA LEU A 333 2.14 -1.27 -5.49
C LEU A 333 2.72 0.12 -5.23
N VAL A 334 1.89 1.04 -4.74
CA VAL A 334 2.29 2.44 -4.53
C VAL A 334 2.40 2.72 -3.04
N LYS A 335 3.61 2.90 -2.55
CA LYS A 335 3.95 3.28 -1.19
C LYS A 335 4.74 4.58 -1.21
N VAL A 336 4.14 5.67 -0.78
CA VAL A 336 4.74 7.02 -0.90
C VAL A 336 6.11 7.15 -0.23
N ASN A 337 6.35 6.41 0.86
CA ASN A 337 7.61 6.46 1.58
C ASN A 337 8.73 5.59 0.99
N GLN A 338 8.43 4.69 0.05
CA GLN A 338 9.46 3.91 -0.66
C GLN A 338 10.29 4.78 -1.59
N ILE A 339 9.70 5.84 -2.15
CA ILE A 339 10.40 6.79 -3.01
C ILE A 339 10.66 8.14 -2.34
N GLY A 340 9.73 8.65 -1.54
CA GLY A 340 9.95 9.73 -0.59
C GLY A 340 9.48 11.12 -1.02
N THR A 341 8.91 11.32 -2.21
CA THR A 341 8.20 12.54 -2.60
C THR A 341 6.87 12.24 -3.25
N LEU A 342 5.93 13.16 -3.16
CA LEU A 342 4.65 13.07 -3.88
C LEU A 342 4.87 13.13 -5.39
N THR A 343 5.75 13.99 -5.87
CA THR A 343 6.07 14.14 -7.30
C THR A 343 6.56 12.82 -7.91
N GLU A 344 7.55 12.18 -7.32
CA GLU A 344 8.09 10.90 -7.82
C GLU A 344 7.04 9.79 -7.73
N THR A 345 6.20 9.80 -6.68
CA THR A 345 5.06 8.87 -6.56
C THR A 345 4.08 9.04 -7.71
N LEU A 346 3.69 10.27 -8.04
CA LEU A 346 2.80 10.57 -9.15
C LEU A 346 3.43 10.22 -10.51
N ASP A 347 4.72 10.40 -10.67
CA ASP A 347 5.46 10.00 -11.86
C ASP A 347 5.45 8.49 -12.06
N ALA A 348 5.68 7.71 -10.98
CA ALA A 348 5.58 6.25 -11.02
C ALA A 348 4.16 5.77 -11.41
N VAL A 349 3.12 6.37 -10.81
CA VAL A 349 1.72 6.06 -11.15
C VAL A 349 1.40 6.39 -12.60
N THR A 350 1.85 7.54 -13.09
CA THR A 350 1.65 7.97 -14.48
C THR A 350 2.33 7.01 -15.45
N LEU A 351 3.55 6.61 -15.16
CA LEU A 351 4.28 5.62 -15.97
C LEU A 351 3.54 4.27 -16.00
N ALA A 352 3.10 3.78 -14.84
CA ALA A 352 2.33 2.55 -14.73
C ALA A 352 1.07 2.59 -15.61
N HIS A 353 0.25 3.61 -15.44
CA HIS A 353 -1.01 3.74 -16.17
C HIS A 353 -0.80 3.88 -17.69
N SER A 354 0.18 4.69 -18.13
CA SER A 354 0.48 4.87 -19.55
C SER A 354 1.04 3.62 -20.21
N SER A 355 1.57 2.69 -19.42
CA SER A 355 2.12 1.40 -19.88
C SER A 355 1.15 0.22 -19.72
N GLY A 356 -0.11 0.50 -19.35
CA GLY A 356 -1.14 -0.52 -19.17
C GLY A 356 -1.05 -1.31 -17.86
N TYR A 357 -0.21 -0.88 -16.91
CA TYR A 357 -0.16 -1.44 -15.56
C TYR A 357 -1.28 -0.84 -14.71
N LYS A 358 -1.82 -1.65 -13.81
CA LYS A 358 -2.68 -1.15 -12.73
C LYS A 358 -1.84 -0.66 -11.57
N THR A 359 -2.47 0.10 -10.67
CA THR A 359 -1.86 0.55 -9.43
C THR A 359 -2.72 0.17 -8.24
N MET A 360 -2.07 -0.16 -7.13
CA MET A 360 -2.70 -0.41 -5.84
C MET A 360 -2.08 0.53 -4.82
N MET A 361 -2.84 1.48 -4.32
CA MET A 361 -2.38 2.38 -3.26
C MET A 361 -2.24 1.61 -1.95
N SER A 362 -1.13 1.76 -1.25
CA SER A 362 -0.80 0.93 -0.10
C SER A 362 -0.36 1.73 1.12
N HIS A 363 -0.76 1.20 2.28
CA HIS A 363 -0.24 1.56 3.59
C HIS A 363 1.14 0.92 3.85
N ARG A 364 1.65 1.08 5.06
CA ARG A 364 2.79 0.31 5.60
C ARG A 364 2.37 -0.38 6.91
N SER A 365 3.23 -1.30 7.39
CA SER A 365 3.00 -2.00 8.67
C SER A 365 2.94 -1.05 9.86
N GLY A 366 3.82 -0.07 9.91
CA GLY A 366 3.78 1.06 10.85
C GLY A 366 3.04 2.24 10.26
N GLU A 367 1.84 2.48 10.75
CA GLU A 367 0.96 3.57 10.30
C GLU A 367 0.63 4.55 11.40
N THR A 368 0.08 5.68 10.98
CA THR A 368 -0.47 6.71 11.84
C THR A 368 -1.94 6.93 11.47
N GLU A 369 -2.61 7.89 12.13
CA GLU A 369 -3.94 8.32 11.77
C GLU A 369 -4.02 9.17 10.48
N ASP A 370 -2.88 9.44 9.83
CA ASP A 370 -2.83 10.14 8.53
C ASP A 370 -3.60 9.38 7.46
N THR A 371 -4.41 10.09 6.67
CA THR A 371 -5.31 9.51 5.66
C THR A 371 -4.95 9.88 4.22
N THR A 372 -3.76 10.42 4.00
CA THR A 372 -3.31 10.90 2.68
C THR A 372 -3.48 9.87 1.58
N ILE A 373 -3.18 8.59 1.85
CA ILE A 373 -3.28 7.54 0.83
C ILE A 373 -4.72 7.27 0.37
N ALA A 374 -5.72 7.55 1.19
CA ALA A 374 -7.11 7.45 0.79
C ALA A 374 -7.48 8.50 -0.27
N ASP A 375 -7.12 9.77 -0.02
CA ASP A 375 -7.27 10.85 -0.99
C ASP A 375 -6.45 10.59 -2.24
N LEU A 376 -5.21 10.11 -2.10
CA LEU A 376 -4.32 9.84 -3.22
C LEU A 376 -4.85 8.72 -4.11
N ALA A 377 -5.42 7.65 -3.54
CA ALA A 377 -6.04 6.57 -4.30
C ALA A 377 -7.15 7.06 -5.24
N VAL A 378 -7.98 7.99 -4.76
CA VAL A 378 -9.04 8.60 -5.56
C VAL A 378 -8.47 9.61 -6.56
N ALA A 379 -7.52 10.43 -6.12
CA ALA A 379 -6.87 11.45 -6.96
C ALA A 379 -6.26 10.86 -8.23
N VAL A 380 -5.56 9.73 -8.12
CA VAL A 380 -4.88 9.10 -9.26
C VAL A 380 -5.75 8.04 -9.97
N GLY A 381 -6.96 7.77 -9.47
CA GLY A 381 -7.84 6.74 -10.03
C GLY A 381 -7.22 5.34 -9.97
N SER A 382 -6.54 5.00 -8.86
CA SER A 382 -5.87 3.70 -8.73
C SER A 382 -6.84 2.51 -8.85
N GLY A 383 -8.08 2.69 -8.42
CA GLY A 383 -9.11 1.66 -8.42
C GLY A 383 -8.93 0.59 -7.35
N GLN A 384 -7.81 0.59 -6.63
CA GLN A 384 -7.46 -0.39 -5.61
C GLN A 384 -6.74 0.29 -4.45
N ILE A 385 -7.05 -0.12 -3.20
CA ILE A 385 -6.34 0.32 -2.00
C ILE A 385 -6.09 -0.87 -1.07
N LYS A 386 -4.84 -1.02 -0.64
CA LYS A 386 -4.38 -2.01 0.33
C LYS A 386 -4.04 -1.28 1.63
N THR A 387 -4.93 -1.32 2.61
CA THR A 387 -4.74 -0.57 3.87
C THR A 387 -5.15 -1.34 5.11
N GLY A 388 -4.97 -2.67 5.08
CA GLY A 388 -5.16 -3.57 6.21
C GLY A 388 -6.59 -4.06 6.38
N ALA A 389 -6.85 -4.69 7.52
CA ALA A 389 -8.16 -5.17 7.92
C ALA A 389 -9.08 -4.01 8.33
N PRO A 390 -10.42 -4.22 8.39
CA PRO A 390 -11.35 -3.24 8.94
C PRO A 390 -11.31 -3.23 10.49
N ALA A 391 -10.12 -3.20 11.03
CA ALA A 391 -9.81 -3.17 12.46
C ALA A 391 -8.50 -2.40 12.69
N ARG A 392 -8.32 -1.84 13.90
CA ARG A 392 -7.26 -0.91 14.29
C ARG A 392 -7.47 0.48 13.68
N SER A 393 -7.40 1.50 14.53
CA SER A 393 -7.81 2.88 14.19
C SER A 393 -7.05 3.48 13.02
N GLU A 394 -5.75 3.19 12.91
CA GLU A 394 -4.88 3.68 11.86
C GLU A 394 -5.23 3.10 10.47
N ARG A 395 -5.83 1.91 10.42
CA ARG A 395 -6.36 1.29 9.19
C ARG A 395 -7.74 1.82 8.87
N VAL A 396 -8.63 1.78 9.86
CA VAL A 396 -10.03 2.23 9.74
C VAL A 396 -10.11 3.71 9.38
N ALA A 397 -9.16 4.55 9.81
CA ALA A 397 -9.10 5.96 9.44
C ALA A 397 -9.10 6.17 7.92
N LYS A 398 -8.36 5.33 7.15
CA LYS A 398 -8.30 5.39 5.69
C LYS A 398 -9.64 5.01 5.06
N TYR A 399 -10.29 3.96 5.56
CA TYR A 399 -11.62 3.54 5.10
C TYR A 399 -12.68 4.61 5.41
N ASN A 400 -12.65 5.19 6.60
CA ASN A 400 -13.56 6.28 6.97
C ASN A 400 -13.36 7.52 6.10
N GLN A 401 -12.11 7.82 5.70
CA GLN A 401 -11.84 8.93 4.78
C GLN A 401 -12.43 8.65 3.39
N LEU A 402 -12.35 7.42 2.89
CA LEU A 402 -12.98 7.05 1.62
C LEU A 402 -14.51 7.14 1.67
N LEU A 403 -15.14 6.82 2.81
CA LEU A 403 -16.58 7.06 3.01
C LEU A 403 -16.94 8.55 2.89
N ARG A 404 -16.15 9.44 3.48
CA ARG A 404 -16.34 10.90 3.37
C ARG A 404 -16.15 11.39 1.93
N ILE A 405 -15.17 10.84 1.22
CA ILE A 405 -14.93 11.15 -0.19
C ILE A 405 -16.13 10.72 -1.05
N GLU A 406 -16.64 9.50 -0.84
CA GLU A 406 -17.82 8.98 -1.55
C GLU A 406 -19.05 9.88 -1.29
N GLU A 407 -19.28 10.29 -0.04
CA GLU A 407 -20.35 11.20 0.33
C GLU A 407 -20.18 12.59 -0.33
N THR A 408 -18.96 13.12 -0.36
CA THR A 408 -18.63 14.39 -1.01
C THR A 408 -18.88 14.36 -2.52
N LEU A 409 -18.61 13.23 -3.15
CA LEU A 409 -18.85 13.03 -4.59
C LEU A 409 -20.34 12.82 -4.91
N GLY A 410 -21.12 12.28 -3.98
CA GLY A 410 -22.54 11.98 -4.19
C GLY A 410 -22.79 11.14 -5.43
N ASP A 411 -23.70 11.57 -6.30
CA ASP A 411 -24.06 10.85 -7.52
C ASP A 411 -22.93 10.76 -8.57
N ALA A 412 -21.88 11.56 -8.42
CA ALA A 412 -20.69 11.48 -9.27
C ALA A 412 -19.74 10.35 -8.87
N ALA A 413 -19.87 9.81 -7.66
CA ALA A 413 -19.02 8.71 -7.20
C ALA A 413 -19.19 7.48 -8.09
N ARG A 414 -18.07 6.83 -8.40
CA ARG A 414 -18.03 5.54 -9.11
C ARG A 414 -17.15 4.59 -8.32
N PHE A 415 -17.71 3.45 -7.96
CA PHE A 415 -16.94 2.38 -7.35
C PHE A 415 -16.25 1.57 -8.44
N ALA A 416 -14.95 1.32 -8.31
CA ALA A 416 -14.17 0.63 -9.34
C ALA A 416 -14.65 -0.81 -9.56
N GLY A 417 -15.04 -1.52 -8.49
CA GLY A 417 -15.58 -2.86 -8.58
C GLY A 417 -14.67 -3.83 -9.36
N ASP A 418 -15.29 -4.71 -10.13
CA ASP A 418 -14.61 -5.70 -10.98
C ASP A 418 -13.75 -5.06 -12.08
N LEU A 419 -14.06 -3.84 -12.53
CA LEU A 419 -13.26 -3.11 -13.51
C LEU A 419 -11.84 -2.79 -13.01
N ALA A 420 -11.61 -2.83 -11.70
CA ALA A 420 -10.27 -2.71 -11.14
C ALA A 420 -9.35 -3.88 -11.54
N PHE A 421 -9.92 -5.03 -11.88
CA PHE A 421 -9.20 -6.28 -12.17
C PHE A 421 -9.55 -6.83 -13.58
N PRO A 422 -9.13 -6.17 -14.66
CA PRO A 422 -9.58 -6.53 -16.01
C PRO A 422 -9.08 -7.91 -16.50
N ARG A 423 -8.12 -8.51 -15.80
CA ARG A 423 -7.60 -9.86 -16.11
C ARG A 423 -8.38 -10.98 -15.42
N PHE A 424 -9.14 -10.63 -14.41
CA PHE A 424 -9.98 -11.58 -13.69
C PHE A 424 -11.30 -11.75 -14.42
N SER A 425 -11.65 -12.97 -14.75
CA SER A 425 -12.97 -13.32 -15.29
C SER A 425 -13.59 -14.45 -14.45
N ILE A 426 -14.83 -14.25 -14.06
CA ILE A 426 -15.63 -15.34 -13.52
C ILE A 426 -16.24 -16.03 -14.75
N GLU A 427 -15.80 -17.25 -15.03
CA GLU A 427 -16.53 -18.06 -16.02
C GLU A 427 -17.96 -18.23 -15.52
N PRO A 428 -19.00 -17.99 -16.37
CA PRO A 428 -20.35 -18.28 -15.97
C PRO A 428 -20.41 -19.77 -15.61
N SER A 429 -20.81 -20.07 -14.39
CA SER A 429 -21.08 -21.43 -13.94
C SER A 429 -22.09 -22.05 -14.93
N ASN A 430 -21.60 -23.00 -15.71
CA ASN A 430 -22.41 -23.80 -16.62
C ASN A 430 -23.50 -24.54 -15.86
#